data_56d121834f1609f630505734e7487976
#
_entry.id   56d121834f1609f630505734e7487976
#
_cell.length_a   1.000
_cell.length_b   1.000
_cell.length_c   1.000
_cell.angle_alpha   90.00
_cell.angle_beta   90.00
_cell.angle_gamma   90.00
#
_symmetry.space_group_name_H-M   'P 1'
#
loop_
_entity.id
_entity.type
_entity.pdbx_description
1 polymer ?
#
loop_
_entity_poly.entity_id
_entity_poly.type
_entity_poly.pdbx_seq_one_letter_code
_entity_poly.pdbx_strand_id
1 'polypeptide(L)'
;EDTLTARDLLSVSIISADTHALIKSFFEAYSCISNNIYVHEGVGDINVKTIRAMVEAFAKKHQKTPVVIIDYIQILAPYQSKTVTDKQNMDKSVLELKRLARDLNAVIIGVSSLNRMSYNDAITMSAFKESGAIEYSADVLIGLQLAGVGGDKFNVEQAKQENPRKIEVKVLKNRNGPVLPSYLMYYYPADNLFVDVLEKPNALPLAQLFDPLQQQELPF
;
A
#
# COMPACT_ATOMS: atom_id res chain seq x y z
N GLU A 1 29.30 5.39 6.12
CA GLU A 1 28.42 4.38 6.77
C GLU A 1 27.70 3.66 5.65
N ASP A 2 28.04 2.38 5.44
CA ASP A 2 27.45 1.55 4.39
C ASP A 2 26.02 1.21 4.81
N THR A 3 25.05 1.89 4.18
CA THR A 3 23.64 1.57 4.34
C THR A 3 23.28 0.41 3.42
N LEU A 4 22.75 -0.67 4.01
CA LEU A 4 22.28 -1.84 3.27
C LEU A 4 21.01 -1.45 2.46
N THR A 5 21.08 -1.56 1.14
CA THR A 5 19.94 -1.27 0.29
C THR A 5 19.10 -2.54 0.03
N ALA A 6 17.82 -2.36 -0.38
CA ALA A 6 16.97 -3.48 -0.81
C ALA A 6 17.61 -4.27 -1.96
N ARG A 7 18.38 -3.60 -2.83
CA ARG A 7 19.12 -4.21 -3.93
C ARG A 7 20.25 -5.13 -3.45
N ASP A 8 20.94 -4.74 -2.38
CA ASP A 8 22.02 -5.55 -1.79
C ASP A 8 21.48 -6.83 -1.19
N LEU A 9 20.28 -6.79 -0.59
CA LEU A 9 19.59 -7.98 -0.08
C LEU A 9 19.17 -8.95 -1.17
N LEU A 10 18.87 -8.46 -2.37
CA LEU A 10 18.46 -9.27 -3.52
C LEU A 10 19.66 -9.77 -4.34
N SER A 11 20.85 -9.19 -4.15
CA SER A 11 22.05 -9.62 -4.83
C SER A 11 22.74 -10.72 -4.02
N VAL A 12 23.10 -11.83 -4.67
CA VAL A 12 23.89 -12.96 -4.06
C VAL A 12 25.37 -12.58 -3.94
N SER A 13 25.69 -11.35 -3.56
CA SER A 13 27.05 -10.90 -3.33
C SER A 13 27.53 -11.34 -1.94
N ILE A 14 28.85 -11.48 -1.79
CA ILE A 14 29.48 -11.86 -0.52
C ILE A 14 29.07 -10.83 0.54
N ILE A 15 28.27 -11.25 1.50
CA ILE A 15 27.76 -10.42 2.57
C ILE A 15 28.84 -10.37 3.67
N SER A 16 29.25 -9.18 4.11
CA SER A 16 30.20 -9.01 5.19
C SER A 16 29.64 -9.53 6.54
N ALA A 17 30.51 -9.80 7.50
CA ALA A 17 30.11 -10.23 8.84
C ALA A 17 29.19 -9.19 9.51
N ASP A 18 29.46 -7.89 9.31
CA ASP A 18 28.65 -6.79 9.85
C ASP A 18 27.27 -6.75 9.20
N THR A 19 27.20 -6.98 7.89
CA THR A 19 25.94 -7.09 7.16
C THR A 19 25.11 -8.29 7.65
N HIS A 20 25.76 -9.43 7.91
CA HIS A 20 25.09 -10.58 8.52
C HIS A 20 24.51 -10.28 9.89
N ALA A 21 25.25 -9.57 10.75
CA ALA A 21 24.76 -9.16 12.07
C ALA A 21 23.54 -8.22 11.95
N LEU A 22 23.58 -7.29 11.01
CA LEU A 22 22.47 -6.38 10.73
C LEU A 22 21.24 -7.13 10.22
N ILE A 23 21.39 -8.02 9.24
CA ILE A 23 20.30 -8.87 8.74
C ILE A 23 19.67 -9.68 9.87
N LYS A 24 20.51 -10.28 10.74
CA LYS A 24 20.02 -11.04 11.89
C LYS A 24 19.17 -10.19 12.82
N SER A 25 19.59 -8.96 13.14
CA SER A 25 18.82 -8.05 13.99
C SER A 25 17.47 -7.69 13.37
N PHE A 26 17.39 -7.54 12.03
CA PHE A 26 16.12 -7.35 11.33
C PHE A 26 15.20 -8.56 11.42
N PHE A 27 15.74 -9.77 11.27
CA PHE A 27 14.94 -10.99 11.43
C PHE A 27 14.41 -11.14 12.86
N GLU A 28 15.22 -10.80 13.86
CA GLU A 28 14.76 -10.79 15.25
C GLU A 28 13.63 -9.78 15.48
N ALA A 29 13.77 -8.54 14.99
CA ALA A 29 12.73 -7.54 15.05
C ALA A 29 11.45 -7.96 14.28
N TYR A 30 11.62 -8.50 13.05
CA TYR A 30 10.51 -9.01 12.25
C TYR A 30 9.79 -10.17 12.93
N SER A 31 10.49 -11.05 13.63
CA SER A 31 9.88 -12.19 14.31
C SER A 31 8.86 -11.78 15.37
N CYS A 32 9.01 -10.58 15.97
CA CYS A 32 8.08 -10.05 16.94
C CYS A 32 6.71 -9.70 16.33
N ILE A 33 6.69 -9.31 15.05
CA ILE A 33 5.47 -8.90 14.35
C ILE A 33 4.94 -9.95 13.36
N SER A 34 5.80 -10.87 12.91
CA SER A 34 5.47 -11.85 11.85
C SER A 34 4.28 -12.74 12.20
N ASN A 35 4.07 -13.04 13.47
CA ASN A 35 2.93 -13.82 13.95
C ASN A 35 1.57 -13.12 13.73
N ASN A 36 1.58 -11.82 13.44
CA ASN A 36 0.39 -11.02 13.15
C ASN A 36 0.24 -10.73 11.64
N ILE A 37 1.16 -11.20 10.81
CA ILE A 37 1.15 -10.98 9.36
C ILE A 37 0.90 -12.31 8.66
N TYR A 38 -0.16 -12.36 7.86
CA TYR A 38 -0.56 -13.52 7.07
C TYR A 38 -0.51 -13.15 5.60
N VAL A 39 0.42 -13.74 4.87
CA VAL A 39 0.61 -13.49 3.43
C VAL A 39 -0.02 -14.63 2.64
N HIS A 40 -0.86 -14.28 1.67
CA HIS A 40 -1.43 -15.20 0.70
C HIS A 40 -0.99 -14.75 -0.70
N GLU A 41 -0.24 -15.58 -1.36
CA GLU A 41 0.13 -15.37 -2.76
C GLU A 41 -0.95 -15.91 -3.68
N GLY A 42 -1.26 -15.14 -4.74
CA GLY A 42 -2.20 -15.57 -5.77
C GLY A 42 -2.14 -14.63 -6.96
N VAL A 43 -2.10 -15.21 -8.16
CA VAL A 43 -2.08 -14.45 -9.41
C VAL A 43 -3.27 -14.89 -10.26
N GLY A 44 -4.38 -14.15 -10.16
CA GLY A 44 -5.58 -14.39 -10.95
C GLY A 44 -6.41 -15.62 -10.54
N ASP A 45 -6.11 -16.24 -9.40
CA ASP A 45 -6.81 -17.40 -8.83
C ASP A 45 -7.60 -17.05 -7.55
N ILE A 46 -7.25 -15.95 -6.89
CA ILE A 46 -7.95 -15.45 -5.71
C ILE A 46 -9.05 -14.47 -6.10
N ASN A 47 -10.28 -14.77 -5.76
CA ASN A 47 -11.43 -13.87 -5.91
C ASN A 47 -11.96 -13.41 -4.56
N VAL A 48 -12.90 -12.47 -4.56
CA VAL A 48 -13.45 -11.88 -3.32
C VAL A 48 -14.17 -12.93 -2.44
N LYS A 49 -14.74 -13.99 -3.02
CA LYS A 49 -15.35 -15.09 -2.23
C LYS A 49 -14.28 -15.83 -1.44
N THR A 50 -13.13 -16.11 -2.08
CA THR A 50 -11.99 -16.75 -1.43
C THR A 50 -11.48 -15.87 -0.28
N ILE A 51 -11.31 -14.55 -0.52
CA ILE A 51 -10.90 -13.60 0.53
C ILE A 51 -11.91 -13.61 1.68
N ARG A 52 -13.21 -13.56 1.39
CA ARG A 52 -14.26 -13.64 2.43
C ARG A 52 -14.11 -14.90 3.29
N ALA A 53 -13.99 -16.06 2.67
CA ALA A 53 -13.83 -17.32 3.39
C ALA A 53 -12.58 -17.33 4.29
N MET A 54 -11.47 -16.77 3.81
CA MET A 54 -10.23 -16.63 4.59
C MET A 54 -10.43 -15.72 5.81
N VAL A 55 -11.06 -14.55 5.62
CA VAL A 55 -11.33 -13.59 6.70
C VAL A 55 -12.29 -14.18 7.73
N GLU A 56 -13.35 -14.88 7.32
CA GLU A 56 -14.29 -15.56 8.21
C GLU A 56 -13.61 -16.66 9.02
N ALA A 57 -12.77 -17.47 8.37
CA ALA A 57 -12.00 -18.52 9.04
C ALA A 57 -11.01 -17.93 10.06
N PHE A 58 -10.33 -16.84 9.68
CA PHE A 58 -9.43 -16.12 10.56
C PHE A 58 -10.17 -15.55 11.78
N ALA A 59 -11.27 -14.84 11.55
CA ALA A 59 -12.05 -14.21 12.61
C ALA A 59 -12.61 -15.26 13.59
N LYS A 60 -13.06 -16.41 13.07
CA LYS A 60 -13.51 -17.54 13.89
C LYS A 60 -12.37 -18.12 14.74
N LYS A 61 -11.19 -18.29 14.16
CA LYS A 61 -10.03 -18.89 14.83
C LYS A 61 -9.46 -17.99 15.91
N HIS A 62 -9.30 -16.69 15.59
CA HIS A 62 -8.58 -15.75 16.44
C HIS A 62 -9.48 -14.85 17.29
N GLN A 63 -10.81 -14.91 17.08
CA GLN A 63 -11.81 -14.05 17.73
C GLN A 63 -11.53 -12.55 17.52
N LYS A 64 -10.89 -12.22 16.37
CA LYS A 64 -10.50 -10.87 15.94
C LYS A 64 -10.68 -10.76 14.45
N THR A 65 -11.10 -9.59 13.98
CA THR A 65 -11.19 -9.30 12.55
C THR A 65 -9.86 -8.75 12.05
N PRO A 66 -9.27 -9.29 10.97
CA PRO A 66 -8.01 -8.79 10.44
C PRO A 66 -8.21 -7.50 9.65
N VAL A 67 -7.14 -6.71 9.51
CA VAL A 67 -7.01 -5.74 8.42
C VAL A 67 -6.60 -6.51 7.17
N VAL A 68 -7.33 -6.32 6.08
CA VAL A 68 -7.06 -6.99 4.80
C VAL A 68 -6.41 -6.01 3.85
N ILE A 69 -5.22 -6.33 3.36
CA ILE A 69 -4.51 -5.54 2.36
C ILE A 69 -4.48 -6.34 1.06
N ILE A 70 -4.91 -5.71 -0.04
CA ILE A 70 -4.95 -6.31 -1.37
C ILE A 70 -4.04 -5.53 -2.30
N ASP A 71 -2.94 -6.13 -2.71
CA ASP A 71 -1.97 -5.54 -3.64
C ASP A 71 -1.91 -6.39 -4.93
N TYR A 72 -2.60 -5.99 -5.94
CA TYR A 72 -3.54 -4.90 -6.15
C TYR A 72 -4.88 -5.46 -6.63
N ILE A 73 -5.95 -4.66 -6.58
CA ILE A 73 -7.31 -5.18 -6.81
C ILE A 73 -7.56 -5.67 -8.25
N GLN A 74 -6.80 -5.18 -9.24
CA GLN A 74 -6.95 -5.56 -10.64
C GLN A 74 -6.49 -7.00 -10.95
N ILE A 75 -5.69 -7.64 -10.07
CA ILE A 75 -5.28 -9.04 -10.26
C ILE A 75 -6.26 -10.05 -9.67
N LEU A 76 -7.29 -9.59 -8.99
CA LEU A 76 -8.29 -10.50 -8.46
C LEU A 76 -8.95 -11.30 -9.59
N ALA A 77 -9.13 -12.60 -9.34
CA ALA A 77 -9.80 -13.49 -10.28
C ALA A 77 -11.20 -12.97 -10.61
N PRO A 78 -11.64 -13.08 -11.85
CA PRO A 78 -12.95 -12.62 -12.25
C PRO A 78 -14.07 -13.36 -11.49
N TYR A 79 -15.10 -12.62 -11.15
CA TYR A 79 -16.22 -13.13 -10.37
C TYR A 79 -17.14 -14.04 -11.18
N GLN A 80 -17.17 -13.87 -12.50
CA GLN A 80 -18.03 -14.63 -13.43
C GLN A 80 -17.34 -14.90 -14.76
N SER A 81 -17.83 -15.92 -15.45
CA SER A 81 -17.29 -16.44 -16.72
C SER A 81 -17.48 -15.49 -17.91
N LYS A 82 -16.84 -15.85 -18.99
CA LYS A 82 -16.66 -15.43 -20.39
C LYS A 82 -17.56 -14.35 -21.03
N THR A 83 -18.68 -13.95 -20.43
CA THR A 83 -19.64 -12.97 -21.03
C THR A 83 -19.59 -11.57 -20.35
N VAL A 84 -18.79 -11.41 -19.30
CA VAL A 84 -18.71 -10.18 -18.49
C VAL A 84 -17.40 -9.48 -18.80
N THR A 85 -17.45 -8.17 -19.00
CA THR A 85 -16.24 -7.37 -19.28
C THR A 85 -15.37 -7.25 -18.02
N ASP A 86 -14.05 -7.00 -18.19
CA ASP A 86 -13.11 -6.77 -17.08
C ASP A 86 -13.59 -5.65 -16.16
N LYS A 87 -14.16 -4.58 -16.74
CA LYS A 87 -14.75 -3.49 -15.97
C LYS A 87 -15.89 -3.98 -15.07
N GLN A 88 -16.83 -4.76 -15.62
CA GLN A 88 -17.96 -5.28 -14.84
C GLN A 88 -17.52 -6.24 -13.75
N ASN A 89 -16.47 -7.04 -14.01
CA ASN A 89 -15.87 -7.90 -13.00
C ASN A 89 -15.21 -7.08 -11.88
N MET A 90 -14.50 -6.01 -12.24
CA MET A 90 -13.87 -5.10 -11.29
C MET A 90 -14.93 -4.41 -10.43
N ASP A 91 -15.96 -3.82 -11.04
CA ASP A 91 -17.05 -3.15 -10.34
C ASP A 91 -17.71 -4.09 -9.33
N LYS A 92 -17.94 -5.35 -9.73
CA LYS A 92 -18.51 -6.37 -8.85
C LYS A 92 -17.56 -6.74 -7.71
N SER A 93 -16.27 -6.92 -7.99
CA SER A 93 -15.27 -7.22 -6.97
C SER A 93 -15.20 -6.13 -5.91
N VAL A 94 -15.19 -4.86 -6.32
CA VAL A 94 -15.17 -3.70 -5.41
C VAL A 94 -16.44 -3.65 -4.55
N LEU A 95 -17.62 -3.88 -5.13
CA LEU A 95 -18.87 -3.93 -4.37
C LEU A 95 -18.89 -5.07 -3.36
N GLU A 96 -18.38 -6.25 -3.73
CA GLU A 96 -18.31 -7.39 -2.81
C GLU A 96 -17.26 -7.17 -1.70
N LEU A 97 -16.13 -6.50 -1.99
CA LEU A 97 -15.18 -6.07 -0.96
C LEU A 97 -15.82 -5.10 0.02
N LYS A 98 -16.63 -4.13 -0.47
CA LYS A 98 -17.38 -3.23 0.39
C LYS A 98 -18.40 -3.95 1.28
N ARG A 99 -19.09 -4.97 0.74
CA ARG A 99 -19.99 -5.82 1.51
C ARG A 99 -19.25 -6.60 2.57
N LEU A 100 -18.10 -7.20 2.21
CA LEU A 100 -17.25 -7.93 3.14
C LEU A 100 -16.82 -7.04 4.30
N ALA A 101 -16.31 -5.83 4.00
CA ALA A 101 -15.91 -4.87 5.03
C ALA A 101 -17.04 -4.57 6.02
N ARG A 102 -18.26 -4.32 5.50
CA ARG A 102 -19.44 -4.04 6.33
C ARG A 102 -19.89 -5.26 7.12
N ASP A 103 -20.03 -6.42 6.46
CA ASP A 103 -20.64 -7.62 7.06
C ASP A 103 -19.77 -8.22 8.18
N LEU A 104 -18.45 -8.11 8.04
CA LEU A 104 -17.48 -8.65 9.00
C LEU A 104 -16.85 -7.56 9.89
N ASN A 105 -17.27 -6.30 9.74
CA ASN A 105 -16.66 -5.15 10.41
C ASN A 105 -15.13 -5.15 10.21
N ALA A 106 -14.68 -5.40 8.98
CA ALA A 106 -13.29 -5.52 8.60
C ALA A 106 -12.80 -4.25 7.93
N VAL A 107 -11.53 -3.88 8.17
CA VAL A 107 -10.85 -2.85 7.39
C VAL A 107 -10.25 -3.49 6.14
N ILE A 108 -10.58 -2.93 4.97
CA ILE A 108 -10.01 -3.38 3.69
C ILE A 108 -9.26 -2.23 3.05
N ILE A 109 -7.97 -2.45 2.79
CA ILE A 109 -7.09 -1.53 2.07
C ILE A 109 -6.81 -2.15 0.70
N GLY A 110 -7.37 -1.56 -0.35
CA GLY A 110 -7.16 -2.00 -1.72
C GLY A 110 -6.18 -1.06 -2.44
N VAL A 111 -5.06 -1.58 -2.89
CA VAL A 111 -4.17 -0.88 -3.81
C VAL A 111 -4.76 -0.94 -5.20
N SER A 112 -4.77 0.17 -5.91
CA SER A 112 -5.30 0.25 -7.28
C SER A 112 -4.34 1.01 -8.18
N SER A 113 -4.08 0.45 -9.35
CA SER A 113 -3.36 1.17 -10.39
C SER A 113 -4.21 2.29 -10.97
N LEU A 114 -3.58 3.40 -11.33
CA LEU A 114 -4.22 4.50 -12.04
C LEU A 114 -4.30 4.21 -13.54
N ASN A 115 -5.26 4.82 -14.22
CA ASN A 115 -5.31 4.82 -15.66
C ASN A 115 -4.05 5.49 -16.24
N ARG A 116 -3.42 4.86 -17.24
CA ARG A 116 -2.19 5.36 -17.89
C ARG A 116 -2.34 6.78 -18.46
N MET A 117 -3.52 7.14 -18.94
CA MET A 117 -3.80 8.49 -19.44
C MET A 117 -3.71 9.56 -18.35
N SER A 118 -3.86 9.18 -17.09
CA SER A 118 -3.81 10.09 -15.95
C SER A 118 -2.40 10.24 -15.34
N TYR A 119 -1.37 9.61 -15.91
CA TYR A 119 -0.02 9.68 -15.33
C TYR A 119 0.64 11.06 -15.46
N ASN A 120 0.22 11.84 -16.44
CA ASN A 120 0.75 13.18 -16.68
C ASN A 120 -0.16 14.29 -16.12
N ASP A 121 -1.31 13.92 -15.59
CA ASP A 121 -2.28 14.86 -15.04
C ASP A 121 -2.35 14.77 -13.52
N ALA A 122 -2.71 15.87 -12.87
CA ALA A 122 -2.96 15.86 -11.44
C ALA A 122 -4.02 14.81 -11.09
N ILE A 123 -3.70 13.94 -10.14
CA ILE A 123 -4.60 12.86 -9.74
C ILE A 123 -5.93 13.42 -9.22
N THR A 124 -7.02 12.88 -9.75
CA THR A 124 -8.39 13.17 -9.35
C THR A 124 -9.15 11.86 -9.17
N MET A 125 -10.36 11.90 -8.62
CA MET A 125 -11.22 10.72 -8.53
C MET A 125 -11.44 10.06 -9.89
N SER A 126 -11.43 10.85 -10.97
CA SER A 126 -11.58 10.33 -12.34
C SER A 126 -10.40 9.48 -12.83
N ALA A 127 -9.22 9.56 -12.18
CA ALA A 127 -8.09 8.69 -12.49
C ALA A 127 -8.39 7.20 -12.20
N PHE A 128 -9.37 6.93 -11.35
CA PHE A 128 -9.88 5.59 -11.03
C PHE A 128 -11.07 5.16 -11.91
N LYS A 129 -11.34 5.88 -13.02
CA LYS A 129 -12.55 5.75 -13.86
C LYS A 129 -12.74 4.41 -14.56
N GLU A 130 -11.75 3.54 -14.60
CA GLU A 130 -11.96 2.18 -15.13
C GLU A 130 -12.92 1.38 -14.25
N SER A 131 -13.10 1.80 -12.99
CA SER A 131 -14.13 1.29 -12.10
C SER A 131 -14.80 2.44 -11.36
N GLY A 132 -15.94 2.92 -11.84
CA GLY A 132 -16.82 3.85 -11.11
C GLY A 132 -17.18 3.31 -9.72
N ALA A 133 -17.16 2.00 -9.54
CA ALA A 133 -17.40 1.36 -8.26
C ALA A 133 -16.35 1.72 -7.19
N ILE A 134 -15.08 1.94 -7.56
CA ILE A 134 -14.06 2.38 -6.60
C ILE A 134 -14.44 3.73 -6.01
N GLU A 135 -14.76 4.69 -6.87
CA GLU A 135 -15.15 6.04 -6.46
C GLU A 135 -16.37 6.04 -5.54
N TYR A 136 -17.40 5.26 -5.86
CA TYR A 136 -18.63 5.22 -5.06
C TYR A 136 -18.52 4.38 -3.79
N SER A 137 -17.78 3.28 -3.82
CA SER A 137 -17.73 2.30 -2.73
C SER A 137 -16.70 2.62 -1.66
N ALA A 138 -15.56 3.21 -2.02
CA ALA A 138 -14.52 3.55 -1.05
C ALA A 138 -15.04 4.59 -0.04
N ASP A 139 -14.71 4.40 1.23
CA ASP A 139 -14.99 5.39 2.28
C ASP A 139 -13.89 6.46 2.29
N VAL A 140 -12.65 6.03 2.07
CA VAL A 140 -11.49 6.90 1.91
C VAL A 140 -10.81 6.55 0.59
N LEU A 141 -10.43 7.57 -0.19
CA LEU A 141 -9.68 7.41 -1.42
C LEU A 141 -8.43 8.27 -1.35
N ILE A 142 -7.28 7.64 -1.44
CA ILE A 142 -5.98 8.28 -1.35
C ILE A 142 -5.26 8.08 -2.68
N GLY A 143 -4.76 9.16 -3.24
CA GLY A 143 -3.93 9.14 -4.44
C GLY A 143 -2.48 9.48 -4.12
N LEU A 144 -1.55 8.77 -4.75
CA LEU A 144 -0.11 8.99 -4.68
C LEU A 144 0.39 9.38 -6.06
N GLN A 145 1.11 10.49 -6.16
CA GLN A 145 1.70 10.94 -7.42
C GLN A 145 3.04 11.64 -7.18
N LEU A 146 3.86 11.76 -8.23
CA LEU A 146 5.02 12.65 -8.18
C LEU A 146 4.56 14.10 -7.95
N ALA A 147 5.22 14.81 -7.06
CA ALA A 147 4.86 16.21 -6.77
C ALA A 147 5.06 17.08 -8.02
N GLY A 148 4.08 17.95 -8.28
CA GLY A 148 4.11 18.85 -9.44
C GLY A 148 3.50 18.30 -10.72
N VAL A 149 3.04 17.06 -10.75
CA VAL A 149 2.31 16.49 -11.89
C VAL A 149 1.13 17.39 -12.27
N GLY A 150 0.96 17.62 -13.58
CA GLY A 150 -0.06 18.51 -14.13
C GLY A 150 0.35 19.99 -14.21
N GLY A 151 1.54 20.35 -13.74
CA GLY A 151 2.07 21.70 -13.92
C GLY A 151 2.78 21.89 -15.28
N ASP A 152 2.72 23.10 -15.86
CA ASP A 152 3.24 23.42 -17.19
C ASP A 152 4.72 23.09 -17.42
N LYS A 153 5.52 23.06 -16.34
CA LYS A 153 6.98 22.81 -16.39
C LYS A 153 7.35 21.43 -15.84
N PHE A 154 6.38 20.59 -15.55
CA PHE A 154 6.65 19.28 -14.95
C PHE A 154 7.22 18.31 -15.97
N ASN A 155 8.33 17.68 -15.62
CA ASN A 155 8.95 16.61 -16.42
C ASN A 155 9.01 15.32 -15.61
N VAL A 156 8.21 14.33 -16.04
CA VAL A 156 8.09 13.03 -15.38
C VAL A 156 9.43 12.28 -15.32
N GLU A 157 10.20 12.31 -16.41
CA GLU A 157 11.47 11.57 -16.46
C GLU A 157 12.52 12.20 -15.53
N GLN A 158 12.55 13.52 -15.45
CA GLN A 158 13.41 14.22 -14.49
C GLN A 158 13.00 13.91 -13.06
N ALA A 159 11.72 13.99 -12.74
CA ALA A 159 11.22 13.71 -11.39
C ALA A 159 11.46 12.25 -10.95
N LYS A 160 11.43 11.30 -11.88
CA LYS A 160 11.79 9.90 -11.61
C LYS A 160 13.28 9.69 -11.33
N GLN A 161 14.15 10.60 -11.80
CA GLN A 161 15.60 10.52 -11.56
C GLN A 161 16.01 11.18 -10.24
N GLU A 162 15.12 11.97 -9.63
CA GLU A 162 15.40 12.57 -8.32
C GLU A 162 15.56 11.49 -7.23
N ASN A 163 16.51 11.75 -6.32
CA ASN A 163 16.73 10.93 -5.13
C ASN A 163 17.01 11.85 -3.93
N PRO A 164 16.12 11.97 -2.96
CA PRO A 164 14.78 11.37 -2.90
C PRO A 164 13.80 11.98 -3.90
N ARG A 165 12.81 11.19 -4.30
CA ARG A 165 11.66 11.67 -5.09
C ARG A 165 10.65 12.35 -4.18
N LYS A 166 10.09 13.46 -4.66
CA LYS A 166 8.98 14.11 -3.96
C LYS A 166 7.66 13.47 -4.38
N ILE A 167 6.95 12.92 -3.42
CA ILE A 167 5.64 12.30 -3.62
C ILE A 167 4.59 13.18 -2.97
N GLU A 168 3.55 13.48 -3.71
CA GLU A 168 2.36 14.15 -3.20
C GLU A 168 1.30 13.10 -2.85
N VAL A 169 0.80 13.15 -1.62
CA VAL A 169 -0.28 12.30 -1.11
C VAL A 169 -1.55 13.14 -1.04
N LYS A 170 -2.58 12.75 -1.77
CA LYS A 170 -3.87 13.43 -1.83
C LYS A 170 -4.97 12.59 -1.26
N VAL A 171 -5.71 13.10 -0.29
CA VAL A 171 -6.98 12.53 0.12
C VAL A 171 -8.06 13.04 -0.85
N LEU A 172 -8.45 12.20 -1.80
CA LEU A 172 -9.43 12.56 -2.83
C LEU A 172 -10.88 12.44 -2.34
N LYS A 173 -11.10 11.56 -1.37
CA LYS A 173 -12.40 11.35 -0.74
C LYS A 173 -12.19 10.94 0.72
N ASN A 174 -13.03 11.47 1.58
CA ASN A 174 -13.19 11.01 2.96
C ASN A 174 -14.67 11.12 3.34
N ARG A 175 -15.34 9.96 3.45
CA ARG A 175 -16.80 9.93 3.71
C ARG A 175 -17.14 10.40 5.12
N ASN A 176 -16.30 10.14 6.09
CA ASN A 176 -16.57 10.34 7.50
C ASN A 176 -15.79 11.53 8.09
N GLY A 177 -15.14 12.34 7.26
CA GLY A 177 -14.36 13.49 7.70
C GLY A 177 -14.06 14.48 6.57
N PRO A 178 -13.34 15.55 6.85
CA PRO A 178 -12.92 16.51 5.83
C PRO A 178 -11.92 15.88 4.86
N VAL A 179 -11.92 16.37 3.64
CA VAL A 179 -10.82 16.14 2.68
C VAL A 179 -9.69 17.06 3.10
N LEU A 180 -8.61 16.49 3.59
CA LEU A 180 -7.43 17.23 4.03
C LEU A 180 -6.65 17.77 2.83
N PRO A 181 -5.91 18.89 2.99
CA PRO A 181 -4.93 19.32 1.99
C PRO A 181 -3.95 18.20 1.67
N SER A 182 -3.44 18.17 0.44
CA SER A 182 -2.35 17.26 0.09
C SER A 182 -1.12 17.54 0.93
N TYR A 183 -0.35 16.51 1.19
CA TYR A 183 0.94 16.63 1.87
C TYR A 183 2.04 15.95 1.05
N LEU A 184 3.29 16.34 1.33
CA LEU A 184 4.46 15.87 0.62
C LEU A 184 5.22 14.85 1.47
N MET A 185 5.75 13.83 0.80
CA MET A 185 6.69 12.86 1.36
C MET A 185 7.92 12.77 0.47
N TYR A 186 9.06 12.43 1.05
CA TYR A 186 10.22 11.99 0.31
C TYR A 186 10.19 10.48 0.16
N TYR A 187 10.42 9.99 -1.07
CA TYR A 187 10.58 8.57 -1.36
C TYR A 187 12.02 8.31 -1.78
N TYR A 188 12.68 7.41 -1.08
CA TYR A 188 14.02 6.90 -1.34
C TYR A 188 13.91 5.57 -2.07
N PRO A 189 14.11 5.52 -3.41
CA PRO A 189 13.88 4.30 -4.19
C PRO A 189 14.82 3.16 -3.86
N ALA A 190 16.06 3.46 -3.43
CA ALA A 190 17.04 2.44 -3.06
C ALA A 190 16.61 1.62 -1.83
N ASP A 191 15.91 2.28 -0.91
CA ASP A 191 15.55 1.72 0.39
C ASP A 191 14.06 1.38 0.49
N ASN A 192 13.26 1.68 -0.56
CA ASN A 192 11.80 1.64 -0.53
C ASN A 192 11.20 2.41 0.66
N LEU A 193 11.82 3.52 1.04
CA LEU A 193 11.49 4.27 2.24
C LEU A 193 10.73 5.55 1.90
N PHE A 194 9.60 5.76 2.57
CA PHE A 194 8.88 7.03 2.58
C PHE A 194 9.15 7.77 3.89
N VAL A 195 9.48 9.06 3.78
CA VAL A 195 9.78 9.94 4.92
C VAL A 195 8.93 11.21 4.83
N ASP A 196 8.38 11.66 5.94
CA ASP A 196 7.64 12.91 5.99
C ASP A 196 8.58 14.10 5.70
N VAL A 197 8.12 15.08 4.91
CA VAL A 197 8.90 16.28 4.59
C VAL A 197 9.15 17.16 5.85
N LEU A 198 8.29 17.06 6.86
CA LEU A 198 8.44 17.80 8.12
C LEU A 198 9.56 17.22 9.01
N GLU A 199 9.92 15.98 8.81
CA GLU A 199 11.08 15.39 9.46
C GLU A 199 12.30 15.59 8.56
N LYS A 200 13.27 16.41 8.99
CA LYS A 200 14.60 16.33 8.36
C LYS A 200 15.04 14.87 8.48
N PRO A 201 15.49 14.23 7.39
CA PRO A 201 15.98 12.86 7.46
C PRO A 201 17.29 12.83 8.27
N ASN A 202 17.19 12.93 9.58
CA ASN A 202 18.15 12.25 10.42
C ASN A 202 17.81 10.78 10.15
N ALA A 203 18.71 10.07 9.49
CA ALA A 203 18.58 8.66 9.28
C ALA A 203 18.23 8.02 10.63
N LEU A 204 16.94 7.83 10.88
CA LEU A 204 16.50 7.01 12.00
C LEU A 204 16.97 5.61 11.63
N PRO A 205 17.86 5.00 12.40
CA PRO A 205 18.19 3.60 12.18
C PRO A 205 16.87 2.85 12.17
N LEU A 206 16.61 2.04 11.14
CA LEU A 206 15.42 1.18 11.05
C LEU A 206 15.15 0.42 12.36
N ALA A 207 16.18 0.14 13.15
CA ALA A 207 16.10 -0.43 14.49
C ALA A 207 15.22 0.40 15.47
N GLN A 208 15.09 1.71 15.29
CA GLN A 208 14.23 2.54 16.16
C GLN A 208 12.75 2.51 15.75
N LEU A 209 12.43 2.17 14.50
CA LEU A 209 11.04 1.98 14.06
C LEU A 209 10.41 0.72 14.65
N PHE A 210 11.21 -0.21 15.13
CA PHE A 210 10.77 -1.51 15.67
C PHE A 210 11.17 -1.71 17.14
N ASP A 211 11.45 -0.63 17.89
CA ASP A 211 11.71 -0.75 19.32
C ASP A 211 10.43 -1.19 20.05
N PRO A 212 10.37 -2.42 20.58
CA PRO A 212 9.20 -2.95 21.27
C PRO A 212 8.83 -2.15 22.52
N LEU A 213 9.77 -1.37 23.07
CA LEU A 213 9.56 -0.57 24.28
C LEU A 213 8.84 0.75 24.01
N GLN A 214 8.86 1.26 22.79
CA GLN A 214 8.11 2.48 22.42
C GLN A 214 6.66 2.21 21.99
N GLN A 215 6.25 0.97 21.77
CA GLN A 215 4.88 0.62 21.39
C GLN A 215 3.88 0.65 22.56
N GLN A 216 4.32 0.90 23.79
CA GLN A 216 3.46 0.95 24.97
C GLN A 216 2.79 2.32 25.19
N GLU A 217 3.12 3.36 24.44
CA GLU A 217 2.61 4.71 24.65
C GLU A 217 1.76 5.29 23.50
N LEU A 218 1.23 4.47 22.60
CA LEU A 218 0.25 4.96 21.64
C LEU A 218 -1.14 4.94 22.30
N PRO A 219 -1.74 6.12 22.60
CA PRO A 219 -3.11 6.18 23.09
C PRO A 219 -4.07 5.83 21.94
N PHE A 220 -4.79 4.75 22.09
CA PHE A 220 -6.02 4.46 21.35
C PHE A 220 -7.22 4.88 22.18
#